data_7ff6112b034c753c9e4af201bd2f3465
#
_entry.id   7ff6112b034c753c9e4af201bd2f3465
#
_cell.length_a   1.000
_cell.length_b   1.000
_cell.length_c   1.000
_cell.angle_alpha   90.00
_cell.angle_beta   90.00
_cell.angle_gamma   90.00
#
_symmetry.space_group_name_H-M   'P 1'
#
loop_
_entity.id
_entity.type
_entity.pdbx_description
1 polymer ?
#
loop_
_entity_poly.entity_id
_entity_poly.type
_entity_poly.pdbx_seq_one_letter_code
_entity_poly.pdbx_strand_id
1 'polypeptide(L)'
;MNRTPLYPHTAAYALEHGELEQYCASLQANIACKNAIEAAIRQYFDGMHLNEAAVTEVMSAYGKERICYVVANTLQQKSWDGRFSPSNKAWAAQFEIAATIHPAYDSRDAFVVNSHSAVLDGFIGLLRRECEKPSLYERMEKADAQRKGKPQSRDKALKRKEAER
;
A
#
# COMPACT_ATOMS: atom_id res chain seq x y z
N MET A 1 -2.30 -10.42 16.10
CA MET A 1 -0.92 -9.97 15.85
C MET A 1 -0.78 -8.48 16.16
N ASN A 2 0.10 -8.16 17.08
CA ASN A 2 0.41 -6.76 17.36
C ASN A 2 1.36 -6.21 16.29
N ARG A 3 0.80 -5.49 15.33
CA ARG A 3 1.60 -4.78 14.36
C ARG A 3 2.08 -3.46 14.97
N THR A 4 3.35 -3.15 14.76
CA THR A 4 3.90 -1.85 15.15
C THR A 4 3.17 -0.76 14.35
N PRO A 5 2.58 0.26 15.00
CA PRO A 5 1.91 1.33 14.27
C PRO A 5 2.91 2.20 13.52
N LEU A 6 2.48 2.74 12.39
CA LEU A 6 3.27 3.68 11.61
C LEU A 6 3.38 5.00 12.37
N TYR A 7 4.61 5.46 12.60
CA TYR A 7 4.86 6.73 13.27
C TYR A 7 4.97 7.85 12.23
N PRO A 8 4.07 8.86 12.25
CA PRO A 8 3.95 9.82 11.16
C PRO A 8 4.80 11.08 11.31
N HIS A 9 5.63 11.16 12.34
CA HIS A 9 6.40 12.37 12.64
C HIS A 9 7.91 12.13 12.55
N THR A 10 8.69 13.23 12.57
CA THR A 10 10.15 13.18 12.54
C THR A 10 10.74 12.71 13.87
N ALA A 11 12.01 12.34 13.86
CA ALA A 11 12.74 11.99 15.09
C ALA A 11 12.82 13.18 16.06
N ALA A 12 12.97 14.39 15.55
CA ALA A 12 12.99 15.61 16.37
C ALA A 12 11.66 15.79 17.10
N TYR A 13 10.54 15.61 16.40
CA TYR A 13 9.21 15.65 17.01
C TYR A 13 9.07 14.59 18.10
N ALA A 14 9.50 13.36 17.80
CA ALA A 14 9.44 12.25 18.75
C ALA A 14 10.25 12.52 20.01
N LEU A 15 11.43 13.10 19.86
CA LEU A 15 12.29 13.47 20.99
C LEU A 15 11.61 14.53 21.87
N GLU A 16 11.02 15.55 21.27
CA GLU A 16 10.33 16.63 21.99
C GLU A 16 9.09 16.13 22.74
N HIS A 17 8.41 15.11 22.23
CA HIS A 17 7.15 14.60 22.78
C HIS A 17 7.33 13.31 23.60
N GLY A 18 8.58 12.85 23.81
CA GLY A 18 8.83 11.62 24.55
C GLY A 18 8.38 10.35 23.84
N GLU A 19 8.33 10.37 22.52
CA GLU A 19 7.84 9.27 21.66
C GLU A 19 8.95 8.61 20.85
N LEU A 20 10.19 8.74 21.27
CA LEU A 20 11.35 8.23 20.52
C LEU A 20 11.31 6.72 20.36
N GLU A 21 10.79 5.98 21.34
CA GLU A 21 10.62 4.52 21.23
C GLU A 21 9.69 4.16 20.09
N GLN A 22 8.57 4.86 19.95
CA GLN A 22 7.60 4.65 18.88
C GLN A 22 8.20 4.95 17.52
N TYR A 23 8.98 6.02 17.44
CA TYR A 23 9.69 6.38 16.20
C TYR A 23 10.68 5.28 15.80
N CYS A 24 11.52 4.83 16.74
CA CYS A 24 12.52 3.79 16.46
C CYS A 24 11.85 2.46 16.09
N ALA A 25 10.79 2.07 16.80
CA ALA A 25 10.06 0.84 16.48
C ALA A 25 9.45 0.89 15.08
N SER A 26 8.86 2.02 14.70
CA SER A 26 8.31 2.21 13.36
C SER A 26 9.39 2.17 12.29
N LEU A 27 10.54 2.82 12.52
CA LEU A 27 11.66 2.81 11.58
C LEU A 27 12.19 1.38 11.38
N GLN A 28 12.36 0.62 12.45
CA GLN A 28 12.78 -0.78 12.37
C GLN A 28 11.77 -1.62 11.58
N ALA A 29 10.47 -1.39 11.80
CA ALA A 29 9.44 -2.07 11.04
C ALA A 29 9.43 -1.68 9.57
N ASN A 30 9.73 -0.41 9.24
CA ASN A 30 9.89 0.05 7.85
C ASN A 30 11.06 -0.68 7.17
N ILE A 31 12.18 -0.82 7.86
CA ILE A 31 13.36 -1.54 7.35
C ILE A 31 13.03 -3.02 7.14
N ALA A 32 12.34 -3.64 8.09
CA ALA A 32 11.93 -5.03 7.97
C ALA A 32 10.94 -5.23 6.79
N CYS A 33 10.01 -4.31 6.61
CA CYS A 33 9.08 -4.32 5.48
C CYS A 33 9.82 -4.18 4.14
N LYS A 34 10.76 -3.25 4.05
CA LYS A 34 11.64 -3.09 2.89
C LYS A 34 12.34 -4.41 2.54
N ASN A 35 12.94 -5.06 3.53
CA ASN A 35 13.63 -6.33 3.34
C ASN A 35 12.66 -7.43 2.89
N ALA A 36 11.45 -7.45 3.43
CA ALA A 36 10.41 -8.40 3.05
C ALA A 36 9.94 -8.19 1.60
N ILE A 37 9.83 -6.95 1.15
CA ILE A 37 9.49 -6.63 -0.24
C ILE A 37 10.57 -7.17 -1.19
N GLU A 38 11.84 -6.90 -0.88
CA GLU A 38 12.97 -7.39 -1.68
C GLU A 38 13.00 -8.92 -1.75
N ALA A 39 12.76 -9.59 -0.63
CA ALA A 39 12.71 -11.05 -0.56
C ALA A 39 11.54 -11.62 -1.35
N ALA A 40 10.36 -11.01 -1.23
CA ALA A 40 9.16 -11.43 -1.95
C ALA A 40 9.34 -11.28 -3.47
N ILE A 41 9.94 -10.18 -3.92
CA ILE A 41 10.25 -9.97 -5.34
C ILE A 41 11.18 -11.06 -5.85
N ARG A 42 12.24 -11.38 -5.12
CA ARG A 42 13.17 -12.46 -5.51
C ARG A 42 12.48 -13.81 -5.56
N GLN A 43 11.57 -14.09 -4.65
CA GLN A 43 10.88 -15.37 -4.56
C GLN A 43 9.82 -15.56 -5.65
N TYR A 44 9.07 -14.51 -5.96
CA TYR A 44 7.87 -14.59 -6.81
C TYR A 44 8.06 -14.03 -8.21
N PHE A 45 9.24 -13.58 -8.57
CA PHE A 45 9.58 -13.13 -9.92
C PHE A 45 10.26 -14.27 -10.69
N ASP A 46 9.65 -14.68 -11.80
CA ASP A 46 10.14 -15.81 -12.62
C ASP A 46 11.12 -15.41 -13.74
N GLY A 47 11.47 -14.13 -13.82
CA GLY A 47 12.30 -13.55 -14.88
C GLY A 47 11.51 -12.79 -15.93
N MET A 48 10.19 -12.98 -15.97
CA MET A 48 9.28 -12.28 -16.90
C MET A 48 8.09 -11.66 -16.19
N HIS A 49 7.51 -12.35 -15.21
CA HIS A 49 6.28 -11.93 -14.51
C HIS A 49 6.46 -12.02 -13.02
N LEU A 50 5.86 -11.05 -12.31
CA LEU A 50 5.79 -11.04 -10.86
C LEU A 50 4.42 -11.57 -10.43
N ASN A 51 4.43 -12.59 -9.57
CA ASN A 51 3.21 -13.17 -9.01
C ASN A 51 2.61 -12.23 -7.96
N GLU A 52 1.29 -12.10 -7.96
CA GLU A 52 0.54 -11.29 -6.98
C GLU A 52 0.77 -11.75 -5.54
N ALA A 53 1.16 -12.98 -5.31
CA ALA A 53 1.50 -13.51 -3.99
C ALA A 53 2.59 -12.69 -3.30
N ALA A 54 3.49 -12.06 -4.06
CA ALA A 54 4.52 -11.17 -3.50
C ALA A 54 3.89 -10.03 -2.69
N VAL A 55 2.87 -9.39 -3.24
CA VAL A 55 2.15 -8.30 -2.57
C VAL A 55 1.33 -8.83 -1.40
N THR A 56 0.58 -9.91 -1.61
CA THR A 56 -0.30 -10.48 -0.59
C THR A 56 0.47 -10.90 0.65
N GLU A 57 1.61 -11.53 0.47
CA GLU A 57 2.46 -11.99 1.57
C GLU A 57 2.99 -10.84 2.42
N VAL A 58 3.54 -9.81 1.79
CA VAL A 58 4.08 -8.65 2.51
C VAL A 58 2.96 -7.84 3.17
N MET A 59 1.84 -7.66 2.47
CA MET A 59 0.68 -6.94 3.00
C MET A 59 0.09 -7.65 4.22
N SER A 60 0.02 -8.98 4.20
CA SER A 60 -0.44 -9.79 5.33
C SER A 60 0.47 -9.63 6.56
N ALA A 61 1.78 -9.55 6.34
CA ALA A 61 2.77 -9.44 7.42
C ALA A 61 2.85 -8.02 8.02
N TYR A 62 2.81 -6.98 7.19
CA TYR A 62 3.12 -5.60 7.61
C TYR A 62 1.92 -4.65 7.55
N GLY A 63 0.88 -4.99 6.82
CA GLY A 63 -0.28 -4.14 6.64
C GLY A 63 -0.15 -3.16 5.48
N LYS A 64 -1.32 -2.74 4.98
CA LYS A 64 -1.46 -1.86 3.82
C LYS A 64 -0.73 -0.52 3.99
N GLU A 65 -0.91 0.13 5.15
CA GLU A 65 -0.35 1.46 5.40
C GLU A 65 1.17 1.46 5.33
N ARG A 66 1.80 0.48 5.98
CA ARG A 66 3.27 0.40 6.03
C ARG A 66 3.88 0.06 4.68
N ILE A 67 3.31 -0.91 3.98
CA ILE A 67 3.84 -1.29 2.65
C ILE A 67 3.72 -0.13 1.67
N CYS A 68 2.61 0.61 1.68
CA CYS A 68 2.44 1.80 0.86
C CYS A 68 3.43 2.90 1.24
N TYR A 69 3.65 3.11 2.53
CA TYR A 69 4.60 4.11 3.05
C TYR A 69 6.03 3.82 2.58
N VAL A 70 6.48 2.58 2.71
CA VAL A 70 7.84 2.14 2.31
C VAL A 70 8.03 2.29 0.79
N VAL A 71 7.05 1.85 0.02
CA VAL A 71 7.10 1.91 -1.45
C VAL A 71 7.03 3.35 -1.94
N ALA A 72 6.16 4.17 -1.37
CA ALA A 72 6.05 5.59 -1.72
C ALA A 72 7.35 6.34 -1.42
N ASN A 73 7.97 6.06 -0.27
CA ASN A 73 9.29 6.61 0.07
C ASN A 73 10.34 6.26 -1.00
N THR A 74 10.37 5.00 -1.42
CA THR A 74 11.31 4.53 -2.44
C THR A 74 11.14 5.29 -3.74
N LEU A 75 9.91 5.49 -4.21
CA LEU A 75 9.62 6.24 -5.44
C LEU A 75 9.98 7.72 -5.32
N GLN A 76 9.72 8.33 -4.16
CA GLN A 76 10.11 9.73 -3.92
C GLN A 76 11.61 9.91 -3.96
N GLN A 77 12.37 8.95 -3.39
CA GLN A 77 13.83 8.97 -3.41
C GLN A 77 14.41 8.69 -4.81
N LYS A 78 13.69 7.95 -5.64
CA LYS A 78 14.09 7.56 -6.99
C LYS A 78 13.22 8.20 -8.07
N SER A 79 12.70 9.40 -7.81
CA SER A 79 11.83 10.11 -8.77
C SER A 79 12.53 10.42 -10.10
N TRP A 80 13.86 10.43 -10.11
CA TRP A 80 14.71 10.60 -11.30
C TRP A 80 14.72 9.38 -12.22
N ASP A 81 14.32 8.21 -11.72
CA ASP A 81 14.41 6.94 -12.48
C ASP A 81 13.24 6.81 -13.45
N GLY A 82 13.54 6.85 -14.74
CA GLY A 82 12.54 6.77 -15.82
C GLY A 82 11.93 5.40 -16.01
N ARG A 83 12.43 4.36 -15.32
CA ARG A 83 11.86 3.00 -15.38
C ARG A 83 10.60 2.85 -14.52
N PHE A 84 10.35 3.78 -13.61
CA PHE A 84 9.07 3.84 -12.89
C PHE A 84 8.03 4.59 -13.73
N SER A 85 6.81 4.10 -13.75
CA SER A 85 5.73 4.73 -14.51
C SER A 85 5.36 6.10 -13.91
N PRO A 86 4.96 7.08 -14.74
CA PRO A 86 4.47 8.37 -14.24
C PRO A 86 3.27 8.24 -13.31
N SER A 87 2.38 7.27 -13.57
CA SER A 87 1.23 6.99 -12.73
C SER A 87 1.63 6.57 -11.32
N ASN A 88 2.61 5.67 -11.20
CA ASN A 88 3.11 5.22 -9.90
C ASN A 88 3.84 6.34 -9.16
N LYS A 89 4.62 7.15 -9.86
CA LYS A 89 5.29 8.33 -9.28
C LYS A 89 4.28 9.34 -8.73
N ALA A 90 3.21 9.61 -9.47
CA ALA A 90 2.15 10.53 -9.04
C ALA A 90 1.41 9.97 -7.80
N TRP A 91 1.13 8.68 -7.78
CA TRP A 91 0.54 8.02 -6.63
C TRP A 91 1.44 8.16 -5.38
N ALA A 92 2.73 7.87 -5.53
CA ALA A 92 3.70 7.95 -4.43
C ALA A 92 3.86 9.38 -3.89
N ALA A 93 3.76 10.39 -4.75
CA ALA A 93 3.91 11.79 -4.37
C ALA A 93 2.81 12.28 -3.43
N GLN A 94 1.68 11.57 -3.33
CA GLN A 94 0.58 11.91 -2.43
C GLN A 94 0.88 11.57 -0.97
N PHE A 95 1.87 10.75 -0.70
CA PHE A 95 2.22 10.31 0.65
C PHE A 95 3.17 11.31 1.30
N GLU A 96 2.86 11.70 2.53
CA GLU A 96 3.77 12.50 3.36
C GLU A 96 4.72 11.57 4.08
N ILE A 97 6.00 11.67 3.76
CA ILE A 97 7.04 10.86 4.38
C ILE A 97 7.81 11.73 5.35
N ALA A 98 7.65 11.45 6.64
CA ALA A 98 8.38 12.16 7.68
C ALA A 98 9.88 11.85 7.57
N ALA A 99 10.68 12.89 7.38
CA ALA A 99 12.12 12.76 7.22
C ALA A 99 12.85 13.37 8.39
N THR A 100 13.84 12.66 8.90
CA THR A 100 14.86 13.24 9.75
C THR A 100 16.06 13.51 8.87
N ILE A 101 16.28 14.77 8.53
CA ILE A 101 17.44 15.19 7.75
C ILE A 101 18.56 15.51 8.75
N HIS A 102 19.58 14.68 8.75
CA HIS A 102 20.79 14.88 9.54
C HIS A 102 21.96 15.07 8.58
N PRO A 103 22.97 15.91 8.91
CA PRO A 103 24.12 16.11 8.01
C PRO A 103 24.83 14.82 7.58
N ALA A 104 24.75 13.74 8.39
CA ALA A 104 25.40 12.48 8.12
C ALA A 104 24.47 11.44 7.45
N TYR A 105 23.14 11.54 7.58
CA TYR A 105 22.21 10.60 6.99
C TYR A 105 20.79 11.13 6.96
N ASP A 106 19.98 10.57 6.07
CA ASP A 106 18.55 10.79 5.99
C ASP A 106 17.85 9.46 6.38
N SER A 107 16.95 9.50 7.37
CA SER A 107 16.25 8.30 7.83
C SER A 107 15.44 7.61 6.74
N ARG A 108 15.04 8.35 5.69
CA ARG A 108 14.33 7.79 4.53
C ARG A 108 15.17 6.80 3.75
N ASP A 109 16.49 7.00 3.71
CA ASP A 109 17.43 6.12 2.98
C ASP A 109 17.48 4.72 3.59
N ALA A 110 17.17 4.58 4.88
CA ALA A 110 17.26 3.30 5.59
C ALA A 110 16.26 2.27 5.06
N PHE A 111 15.13 2.71 4.49
CA PHE A 111 14.09 1.80 4.00
C PHE A 111 13.72 2.04 2.53
N VAL A 112 14.70 2.38 1.73
CA VAL A 112 14.57 2.41 0.25
C VAL A 112 14.68 0.99 -0.27
N VAL A 113 13.68 0.52 -1.00
CA VAL A 113 13.67 -0.82 -1.58
C VAL A 113 14.73 -0.92 -2.66
N ASN A 114 15.63 -1.87 -2.52
CA ASN A 114 16.73 -2.11 -3.46
C ASN A 114 16.40 -3.31 -4.35
N SER A 115 15.55 -3.10 -5.33
CA SER A 115 15.17 -4.09 -6.34
C SER A 115 15.25 -3.46 -7.72
N HIS A 116 15.29 -4.29 -8.77
CA HIS A 116 15.30 -3.79 -10.14
C HIS A 116 14.07 -2.89 -10.37
N SER A 117 14.28 -1.68 -10.86
CA SER A 117 13.24 -0.65 -10.91
C SER A 117 12.01 -1.07 -11.71
N ALA A 118 12.19 -1.73 -12.86
CA ALA A 118 11.06 -2.18 -13.67
C ALA A 118 10.22 -3.27 -12.97
N VAL A 119 10.87 -4.17 -12.23
CA VAL A 119 10.18 -5.21 -11.45
C VAL A 119 9.46 -4.60 -10.26
N LEU A 120 10.11 -3.66 -9.58
CA LEU A 120 9.50 -2.93 -8.48
C LEU A 120 8.31 -2.10 -8.96
N ASP A 121 8.39 -1.49 -10.13
CA ASP A 121 7.26 -0.78 -10.75
C ASP A 121 6.06 -1.71 -10.95
N GLY A 122 6.31 -2.94 -11.40
CA GLY A 122 5.28 -3.99 -11.49
C GLY A 122 4.69 -4.35 -10.14
N PHE A 123 5.52 -4.50 -9.12
CA PHE A 123 5.09 -4.74 -7.74
C PHE A 123 4.16 -3.61 -7.25
N ILE A 124 4.51 -2.38 -7.52
CA ILE A 124 3.72 -1.21 -7.15
C ILE A 124 2.36 -1.22 -7.85
N GLY A 125 2.33 -1.58 -9.12
CA GLY A 125 1.08 -1.71 -9.87
C GLY A 125 0.15 -2.76 -9.24
N LEU A 126 0.68 -3.90 -8.85
CA LEU A 126 -0.07 -4.95 -8.15
C LEU A 126 -0.54 -4.48 -6.76
N LEU A 127 0.33 -3.79 -6.03
CA LEU A 127 0.00 -3.22 -4.72
C LEU A 127 -1.15 -2.22 -4.82
N ARG A 128 -1.11 -1.32 -5.80
CA ARG A 128 -2.17 -0.33 -6.00
C ARG A 128 -3.50 -0.97 -6.32
N ARG A 129 -3.51 -2.02 -7.14
CA ARG A 129 -4.72 -2.80 -7.43
C ARG A 129 -5.28 -3.44 -6.17
N GLU A 130 -4.41 -4.01 -5.34
CA GLU A 130 -4.82 -4.62 -4.08
C GLU A 130 -5.38 -3.58 -3.11
N CYS A 131 -4.80 -2.39 -3.06
CA CYS A 131 -5.27 -1.28 -2.24
C CYS A 131 -6.61 -0.72 -2.71
N GLU A 132 -6.90 -0.77 -4.01
CA GLU A 132 -8.15 -0.31 -4.60
C GLU A 132 -9.29 -1.30 -4.42
N LYS A 133 -8.99 -2.57 -4.13
CA LYS A 133 -10.03 -3.55 -3.82
C LYS A 133 -10.72 -3.16 -2.51
N PRO A 134 -12.07 -3.12 -2.51
CA PRO A 134 -12.79 -2.82 -1.28
C PRO A 134 -12.49 -3.88 -0.21
N SER A 135 -12.46 -3.47 1.05
CA SER A 135 -12.33 -4.41 2.17
C SER A 135 -13.49 -5.40 2.13
N LEU A 136 -13.33 -6.55 2.80
CA LEU A 136 -14.41 -7.53 2.91
C LEU A 136 -15.69 -6.91 3.45
N TYR A 137 -15.57 -6.02 4.43
CA TYR A 137 -16.69 -5.27 5.01
C TYR A 137 -17.38 -4.39 3.97
N GLU A 138 -16.62 -3.61 3.19
CA GLU A 138 -17.16 -2.77 2.12
C GLU A 138 -17.82 -3.60 1.02
N ARG A 139 -17.25 -4.77 0.69
CA ARG A 139 -17.86 -5.70 -0.26
C ARG A 139 -19.19 -6.24 0.23
N MET A 140 -19.29 -6.53 1.53
CA MET A 140 -20.54 -6.98 2.15
C MET A 140 -21.59 -5.87 2.15
N GLU A 141 -21.23 -4.64 2.47
CA GLU A 141 -22.15 -3.50 2.42
C GLU A 141 -22.66 -3.24 1.02
N LYS A 142 -21.81 -3.28 0.00
CA LYS A 142 -22.21 -3.12 -1.40
C LYS A 142 -23.12 -4.25 -1.86
N ALA A 143 -22.84 -5.49 -1.45
CA ALA A 143 -23.68 -6.64 -1.78
C ALA A 143 -25.07 -6.49 -1.15
N ASP A 144 -25.17 -6.05 0.10
CA ASP A 144 -26.44 -5.80 0.78
C ASP A 144 -27.21 -4.66 0.14
N ALA A 145 -26.55 -3.56 -0.23
CA ALA A 145 -27.16 -2.45 -0.95
C ALA A 145 -27.70 -2.88 -2.32
N GLN A 146 -26.97 -3.74 -3.04
CA GLN A 146 -27.43 -4.31 -4.32
C GLN A 146 -28.58 -5.30 -4.13
N ARG A 147 -28.59 -6.07 -3.06
CA ARG A 147 -29.70 -6.98 -2.73
C ARG A 147 -30.96 -6.20 -2.37
N LYS A 148 -30.85 -5.10 -1.65
CA LYS A 148 -31.98 -4.22 -1.29
C LYS A 148 -32.54 -3.46 -2.49
N GLY A 149 -31.71 -3.17 -3.50
CA GLY A 149 -32.13 -2.51 -4.73
C GLY A 149 -32.80 -3.44 -5.76
N LYS A 150 -32.35 -4.69 -5.85
CA LYS A 150 -32.84 -5.70 -6.81
C LYS A 150 -34.31 -6.11 -6.64
N PRO A 151 -34.85 -6.33 -5.43
CA PRO A 151 -36.28 -6.69 -5.27
C PRO A 151 -37.23 -5.62 -5.74
N GLN A 152 -36.92 -4.36 -5.53
CA GLN A 152 -37.77 -3.24 -5.97
C GLN A 152 -37.85 -3.11 -7.49
N SER A 153 -36.76 -3.36 -8.21
CA SER A 153 -36.79 -3.31 -9.67
C SER A 153 -37.45 -4.55 -10.28
N ARG A 154 -37.40 -5.70 -9.62
CA ARG A 154 -38.13 -6.90 -10.02
C ARG A 154 -39.64 -6.76 -9.79
N ASP A 155 -40.06 -6.21 -8.67
CA ASP A 155 -41.45 -5.95 -8.37
C ASP A 155 -42.08 -4.93 -9.34
N LYS A 156 -41.34 -3.92 -9.72
CA LYS A 156 -41.78 -2.94 -10.75
C LYS A 156 -41.89 -3.59 -12.12
N ALA A 157 -40.96 -4.49 -12.50
CA ALA A 157 -41.01 -5.21 -13.76
C ALA A 157 -42.14 -6.24 -13.79
N LEU A 158 -42.42 -6.92 -12.69
CA LEU A 158 -43.53 -7.86 -12.55
C LEU A 158 -44.89 -7.13 -12.59
N LYS A 159 -45.04 -5.98 -11.90
CA LYS A 159 -46.25 -5.14 -11.96
C LYS A 159 -46.49 -4.58 -13.35
N ARG A 160 -45.46 -4.24 -14.12
CA ARG A 160 -45.60 -3.81 -15.51
C ARG A 160 -46.10 -4.93 -16.43
N LYS A 161 -45.57 -6.15 -16.27
CA LYS A 161 -45.99 -7.32 -17.03
C LYS A 161 -47.44 -7.71 -16.72
N GLU A 162 -47.90 -7.59 -15.48
CA GLU A 162 -49.25 -7.84 -15.07
C GLU A 162 -50.23 -6.76 -15.60
N ALA A 163 -49.77 -5.51 -15.67
CA ALA A 163 -50.56 -4.39 -16.22
C ALA A 163 -50.71 -4.43 -17.75
N GLU A 164 -49.79 -5.09 -18.47
CA GLU A 164 -49.84 -5.27 -19.94
C GLU A 164 -50.69 -6.48 -20.36
N ARG A 165 -51.11 -7.31 -19.43
CA ARG A 165 -52.03 -8.42 -19.66
C ARG A 165 -53.49 -7.99 -19.37
#